data_d7de72f378a248f961abb130cecf1379
#
_entry.id   d7de72f378a248f961abb130cecf1379
#
_cell.length_a   1.000
_cell.length_b   1.000
_cell.length_c   1.000
_cell.angle_alpha   90.00
_cell.angle_beta   90.00
_cell.angle_gamma   90.00
#
_symmetry.space_group_name_H-M   'P 1'
#
loop_
_entity.id
_entity.type
_entity.pdbx_description
1 polymer ?
#
loop_
_entity_poly.entity_id
_entity_poly.type
_entity_poly.pdbx_seq_one_letter_code
_entity_poly.pdbx_strand_id
1 'polypeptide(L)'
;GLTAEAKEIHETKDIHETSVTGYRKLLEASAGTIKKEIKLLCTGAVQAEVRDFFGTDAEYKMKDSGDLTVTAELPENGKFYGWLTGMGGSVRILKPKKSAAAYRDYLKSLAKDYKGL
;
A
#
# COMPACT_ATOMS: atom_id res chain seq x y z
N GLY A 1 33.53 -19.49 -6.07
CA GLY A 1 33.21 -19.16 -6.44
C GLY A 1 33.05 -19.19 -6.34
N LEU A 2 33.08 -19.12 -5.85
CA LEU A 2 32.63 -18.79 -6.05
C LEU A 2 32.31 -18.65 -6.04
N THR A 3 32.88 -18.54 -5.53
CA THR A 3 32.29 -17.97 -5.79
C THR A 3 31.76 -17.69 -5.86
N ALA A 4 32.06 -17.76 -5.45
CA ALA A 4 31.28 -17.15 -5.76
C ALA A 4 30.73 -17.06 -5.83
N GLU A 5 30.73 -17.14 -5.50
CA GLU A 5 29.98 -16.81 -5.84
C GLU A 5 29.22 -16.82 -5.83
N ALA A 6 29.94 -16.89 -5.08
CA ALA A 6 29.10 -16.64 -5.41
C ALA A 6 28.52 -16.50 -5.25
N LYS A 7 28.63 -16.37 -4.72
CA LYS A 7 27.92 -15.86 -4.90
C LYS A 7 27.12 -15.69 -5.11
N GLU A 8 27.35 -15.71 -4.76
CA GLU A 8 26.44 -15.26 -5.28
C GLU A 8 25.54 -15.45 -5.41
N ILE A 9 26.03 -15.65 -4.89
CA ILE A 9 25.09 -15.48 -5.31
C ILE A 9 24.34 -15.73 -5.20
N HIS A 10 24.00 -15.86 -4.79
CA HIS A 10 22.95 -15.78 -5.06
C HIS A 10 22.20 -15.68 -5.18
N GLU A 11 22.36 -15.56 -5.02
CA GLU A 11 21.40 -15.12 -5.44
C GLU A 11 20.45 -15.23 -5.77
N THR A 12 20.74 -15.52 -5.59
CA THR A 12 19.65 -15.39 -6.10
C THR A 12 18.72 -15.80 -6.12
N LYS A 13 18.41 -15.87 -5.92
CA LYS A 13 17.51 -16.14 -5.90
C LYS A 13 16.90 -16.00 -5.86
N ASP A 14 16.71 -15.81 -5.59
CA ASP A 14 15.96 -15.44 -5.59
C ASP A 14 15.48 -15.09 -5.76
N ILE A 15 15.63 -14.77 -5.79
CA ILE A 15 15.07 -14.14 -5.90
C ILE A 15 14.19 -14.03 -6.14
N HIS A 16 13.58 -14.07 -6.04
CA HIS A 16 12.50 -13.89 -6.04
C HIS A 16 11.77 -13.91 -5.06
N GLU A 17 11.82 -14.44 -4.66
CA GLU A 17 11.33 -14.52 -3.44
C GLU A 17 11.93 -13.60 -2.52
N THR A 18 12.89 -13.17 -2.78
CA THR A 18 13.52 -12.16 -2.02
C THR A 18 12.82 -10.82 -2.21
N SER A 19 11.94 -10.77 -3.17
CA SER A 19 11.22 -9.55 -3.45
C SER A 19 9.97 -9.50 -2.60
N VAL A 20 10.01 -8.70 -1.54
CA VAL A 20 8.88 -8.49 -0.65
C VAL A 20 8.11 -7.29 -1.13
N THR A 21 6.79 -7.44 -1.32
CA THR A 21 5.96 -6.34 -1.80
C THR A 21 5.90 -5.24 -0.74
N GLY A 22 5.53 -4.04 -1.19
CA GLY A 22 5.35 -2.92 -0.27
C GLY A 22 4.29 -3.22 0.78
N TYR A 23 3.24 -3.96 0.38
CA TYR A 23 2.18 -4.37 1.30
C TYR A 23 2.73 -5.23 2.44
N ARG A 24 3.58 -6.21 2.10
CA ARG A 24 4.17 -7.08 3.13
C ARG A 24 5.10 -6.30 4.05
N LYS A 25 5.85 -5.35 3.49
CA LYS A 25 6.70 -4.49 4.30
C LYS A 25 5.87 -3.64 5.25
N LEU A 26 4.73 -3.15 4.77
CA LEU A 26 3.82 -2.38 5.60
C LEU A 26 3.29 -3.24 6.76
N LEU A 27 2.89 -4.47 6.46
CA LEU A 27 2.39 -5.37 7.49
C LEU A 27 3.45 -5.69 8.54
N GLU A 28 4.69 -5.93 8.10
CA GLU A 28 5.79 -6.20 9.02
C GLU A 28 6.08 -5.01 9.92
N ALA A 29 6.11 -3.83 9.34
CA ALA A 29 6.39 -2.61 10.09
C ALA A 29 5.25 -2.24 11.05
N SER A 30 4.08 -2.80 10.81
CA SER A 30 2.88 -2.50 11.60
C SER A 30 2.46 -3.69 12.45
N ALA A 31 3.37 -4.59 12.74
CA ALA A 31 3.09 -5.75 13.59
C ALA A 31 2.51 -5.26 14.92
N GLY A 32 1.44 -5.87 15.36
CA GLY A 32 0.75 -5.45 16.58
C GLY A 32 -0.39 -4.48 16.34
N THR A 33 -0.48 -3.88 15.16
CA THR A 33 -1.61 -3.03 14.82
C THR A 33 -2.76 -3.90 14.32
N ILE A 34 -3.96 -3.62 14.78
CA ILE A 34 -5.14 -4.34 14.32
C ILE A 34 -5.38 -3.99 12.85
N LYS A 35 -5.56 -5.01 12.02
CA LYS A 35 -5.81 -4.83 10.60
C LYS A 35 -7.30 -4.82 10.33
N LYS A 36 -7.71 -4.01 9.39
CA LYS A 36 -9.12 -3.89 8.98
C LYS A 36 -9.22 -4.14 7.50
N GLU A 37 -10.32 -4.72 7.09
CA GLU A 37 -10.58 -4.89 5.67
C GLU A 37 -10.93 -3.53 5.08
N ILE A 38 -10.12 -3.06 4.16
CA ILE A 38 -10.28 -1.73 3.55
C ILE A 38 -10.36 -1.90 2.05
N LYS A 39 -11.32 -1.22 1.45
CA LYS A 39 -11.50 -1.22 0.00
C LYS A 39 -11.07 0.13 -0.56
N LEU A 40 -10.19 0.09 -1.53
CA LEU A 40 -9.63 1.28 -2.17
C LEU A 40 -10.12 1.39 -3.59
N LEU A 41 -10.29 2.63 -4.06
CA LEU A 41 -10.55 2.91 -5.47
C LEU A 41 -9.28 3.50 -6.06
N CYS A 42 -8.79 2.89 -7.12
CA CYS A 42 -7.55 3.30 -7.76
C CYS A 42 -7.85 3.66 -9.21
N THR A 43 -7.31 4.78 -9.68
CA THR A 43 -7.48 5.15 -11.09
C THR A 43 -6.66 4.19 -11.95
N GLY A 44 -7.09 4.03 -13.21
CA GLY A 44 -6.37 3.15 -14.12
C GLY A 44 -4.91 3.54 -14.32
N ALA A 45 -4.61 4.83 -14.17
CA ALA A 45 -3.25 5.33 -14.37
C ALA A 45 -2.24 4.75 -13.38
N VAL A 46 -2.68 4.39 -12.18
CA VAL A 46 -1.77 3.86 -11.15
C VAL A 46 -1.97 2.35 -10.91
N GLN A 47 -2.70 1.68 -11.80
CA GLN A 47 -2.99 0.26 -11.63
C GLN A 47 -1.74 -0.59 -11.44
N ALA A 48 -0.72 -0.35 -12.26
CA ALA A 48 0.51 -1.12 -12.18
C ALA A 48 1.21 -0.92 -10.83
N GLU A 49 1.24 0.31 -10.34
CA GLU A 49 1.87 0.61 -9.05
C GLU A 49 1.12 -0.04 -7.90
N VAL A 50 -0.22 -0.03 -7.97
CA VAL A 50 -1.04 -0.63 -6.93
C VAL A 50 -0.86 -2.15 -6.91
N ARG A 51 -0.85 -2.77 -8.08
CA ARG A 51 -0.64 -4.22 -8.17
C ARG A 51 0.75 -4.61 -7.70
N ASP A 52 1.73 -3.77 -7.98
CA ASP A 52 3.09 -4.00 -7.52
C ASP A 52 3.16 -3.91 -5.99
N PHE A 53 2.45 -2.96 -5.41
CA PHE A 53 2.44 -2.79 -3.96
C PHE A 53 1.79 -3.97 -3.25
N PHE A 54 0.60 -4.38 -3.67
CA PHE A 54 -0.16 -5.44 -3.00
C PHE A 54 0.21 -6.85 -3.45
N GLY A 55 0.69 -6.99 -4.68
CA GLY A 55 1.02 -8.31 -5.21
C GLY A 55 -0.24 -9.17 -5.31
N THR A 56 -0.15 -10.42 -4.87
CA THR A 56 -1.26 -11.36 -4.93
C THR A 56 -2.05 -11.44 -3.62
N ASP A 57 -1.73 -10.58 -2.67
CA ASP A 57 -2.31 -10.64 -1.33
C ASP A 57 -3.55 -9.77 -1.15
N ALA A 58 -4.14 -9.31 -2.25
CA ALA A 58 -5.33 -8.48 -2.23
C ALA A 58 -6.30 -8.94 -3.29
N GLU A 59 -7.56 -8.54 -3.17
CA GLU A 59 -8.57 -8.81 -4.17
C GLU A 59 -8.69 -7.61 -5.09
N TYR A 60 -8.66 -7.86 -6.38
CA TYR A 60 -8.75 -6.81 -7.40
C TYR A 60 -10.02 -6.96 -8.21
N LYS A 61 -10.64 -5.85 -8.53
CA LYS A 61 -11.81 -5.86 -9.40
C LYS A 61 -11.76 -4.66 -10.33
N MET A 62 -11.79 -4.92 -11.63
CA MET A 62 -11.83 -3.85 -12.61
C MET A 62 -13.25 -3.34 -12.76
N LYS A 63 -13.38 -2.02 -12.84
CA LYS A 63 -14.67 -1.39 -13.11
C LYS A 63 -14.77 -1.07 -14.60
N ASP A 64 -15.99 -0.91 -15.08
CA ASP A 64 -16.22 -0.58 -16.49
C ASP A 64 -15.54 0.74 -16.88
N SER A 65 -15.35 1.63 -15.93
CA SER A 65 -14.68 2.91 -16.15
C SER A 65 -13.18 2.77 -16.39
N GLY A 66 -12.62 1.58 -16.15
CA GLY A 66 -11.17 1.37 -16.24
C GLY A 66 -10.47 1.55 -14.89
N ASP A 67 -11.22 1.96 -13.87
CA ASP A 67 -10.65 2.06 -12.53
C ASP A 67 -10.60 0.68 -11.88
N LEU A 68 -9.82 0.58 -10.81
CA LEU A 68 -9.57 -0.68 -10.12
C LEU A 68 -10.00 -0.54 -8.67
N THR A 69 -10.71 -1.52 -8.14
CA THR A 69 -10.90 -1.59 -6.69
C THR A 69 -9.99 -2.66 -6.12
N VAL A 70 -9.45 -2.37 -4.95
CA VAL A 70 -8.54 -3.28 -4.24
C VAL A 70 -9.09 -3.46 -2.84
N THR A 71 -9.23 -4.71 -2.42
CA THR A 71 -9.67 -5.01 -1.06
C THR A 71 -8.57 -5.79 -0.37
N ALA A 72 -8.14 -5.32 0.77
CA ALA A 72 -7.08 -5.94 1.54
C ALA A 72 -7.25 -5.63 3.02
N GLU A 73 -6.60 -6.45 3.85
CA GLU A 73 -6.56 -6.19 5.29
C GLU A 73 -5.38 -5.28 5.58
N LEU A 74 -5.67 -4.08 6.03
CA LEU A 74 -4.66 -3.05 6.20
C LEU A 74 -4.62 -2.53 7.63
N PRO A 75 -3.40 -2.23 8.13
CA PRO A 75 -3.28 -1.54 9.40
C PRO A 75 -3.66 -0.07 9.19
N GLU A 76 -4.58 0.43 9.99
CA GLU A 76 -5.01 1.82 9.84
C GLU A 76 -4.12 2.70 10.72
N ASN A 77 -2.98 3.09 10.19
CA ASN A 77 -1.98 3.85 10.92
C ASN A 77 -1.24 4.81 9.99
N GLY A 78 -0.29 5.55 10.55
CA GLY A 78 0.45 6.55 9.78
C GLY A 78 1.24 6.00 8.61
N LYS A 79 1.70 4.76 8.71
CA LYS A 79 2.47 4.16 7.61
C LYS A 79 1.57 3.88 6.41
N PHE A 80 0.37 3.37 6.66
CA PHE A 80 -0.62 3.17 5.61
C PHE A 80 -1.03 4.52 5.03
N TYR A 81 -1.31 5.48 5.89
CA TYR A 81 -1.70 6.81 5.45
C TYR A 81 -0.59 7.48 4.63
N GLY A 82 0.66 7.23 4.99
CA GLY A 82 1.80 7.75 4.24
C GLY A 82 1.84 7.23 2.82
N TRP A 83 1.64 5.92 2.65
CA TRP A 83 1.56 5.33 1.33
C TRP A 83 0.40 5.92 0.54
N LEU A 84 -0.76 6.02 1.18
CA LEU A 84 -1.97 6.53 0.56
C LEU A 84 -1.77 7.98 0.09
N THR A 85 -1.16 8.80 0.95
CA THR A 85 -0.88 10.20 0.62
C THR A 85 0.09 10.29 -0.56
N GLY A 86 1.07 9.39 -0.60
CA GLY A 86 2.02 9.35 -1.70
C GLY A 86 1.38 9.04 -3.04
N MET A 87 0.23 8.38 -3.03
CA MET A 87 -0.50 8.08 -4.27
C MET A 87 -1.39 9.25 -4.70
N GLY A 88 -1.49 10.28 -3.87
CA GLY A 88 -2.27 11.47 -4.18
C GLY A 88 -3.75 11.15 -4.32
N GLY A 89 -4.43 11.83 -5.21
CA GLY A 89 -5.84 11.58 -5.45
C GLY A 89 -6.12 10.34 -6.28
N SER A 90 -5.09 9.63 -6.73
CA SER A 90 -5.25 8.46 -7.57
C SER A 90 -5.73 7.23 -6.82
N VAL A 91 -5.59 7.22 -5.50
CA VAL A 91 -6.07 6.12 -4.65
C VAL A 91 -6.89 6.72 -3.53
N ARG A 92 -8.10 6.20 -3.33
CA ARG A 92 -9.00 6.71 -2.30
C ARG A 92 -9.63 5.56 -1.54
N ILE A 93 -9.93 5.78 -0.27
CA ILE A 93 -10.62 4.79 0.54
C ILE A 93 -12.12 4.83 0.20
N LEU A 94 -12.65 3.69 -0.23
CA LEU A 94 -14.08 3.55 -0.49
C LEU A 94 -14.83 3.06 0.74
N LYS A 95 -14.26 2.08 1.42
CA LYS A 95 -14.89 1.43 2.57
C LYS A 95 -13.84 1.02 3.57
N PRO A 96 -14.16 1.06 4.84
CA PRO A 96 -15.39 1.60 5.42
C PRO A 96 -15.35 3.12 5.42
N LYS A 97 -16.52 3.73 5.45
CA LYS A 97 -16.62 5.20 5.47
C LYS A 97 -15.91 5.81 6.67
N LYS A 98 -15.91 5.08 7.77
CA LYS A 98 -15.22 5.47 8.99
C LYS A 98 -13.72 5.66 8.76
N SER A 99 -13.12 4.76 8.01
CA SER A 99 -11.69 4.85 7.68
C SER A 99 -11.42 6.02 6.73
N ALA A 100 -12.31 6.25 5.77
CA ALA A 100 -12.18 7.40 4.88
C ALA A 100 -12.24 8.71 5.67
N ALA A 101 -13.16 8.79 6.62
CA ALA A 101 -13.28 9.97 7.47
C ALA A 101 -12.06 10.15 8.37
N ALA A 102 -11.54 9.06 8.91
CA ALA A 102 -10.34 9.10 9.76
C ALA A 102 -9.14 9.60 8.97
N TYR A 103 -8.99 9.15 7.74
CA TYR A 103 -7.90 9.60 6.88
C TYR A 103 -8.05 11.09 6.54
N ARG A 104 -9.27 11.53 6.24
CA ARG A 104 -9.53 12.94 5.99
C ARG A 104 -9.12 13.80 7.18
N ASP A 105 -9.49 13.36 8.39
CA ASP A 105 -9.16 14.09 9.61
C ASP A 105 -7.65 14.10 9.86
N TYR A 106 -6.98 13.02 9.53
CA TYR A 106 -5.52 12.93 9.61
C TYR A 106 -4.87 13.98 8.70
N LEU A 107 -5.36 14.10 7.46
CA LEU A 107 -4.83 15.08 6.52
C LEU A 107 -5.07 16.51 7.00
N LYS A 108 -6.25 16.77 7.55
CA LYS A 108 -6.57 18.09 8.10
C LYS A 108 -5.65 18.45 9.26
N SER A 109 -5.36 17.47 10.11
CA SER A 109 -4.48 17.67 11.24
C SER A 109 -3.06 18.02 10.79
N LEU A 110 -2.55 17.28 9.79
CA LEU A 110 -1.22 17.58 9.25
C LEU A 110 -1.18 18.96 8.61
N ALA A 111 -2.20 19.31 7.84
CA ALA A 111 -2.27 20.62 7.20
C ALA A 111 -2.27 21.73 8.25
N LYS A 112 -2.96 21.50 9.34
CA LYS A 112 -3.04 22.47 10.42
C LYS A 112 -1.68 22.69 11.08
N ASP A 113 -0.87 21.64 11.19
CA ASP A 113 0.47 21.72 11.77
C ASP A 113 1.39 22.63 10.96
N TYR A 114 1.10 22.80 9.68
CA TYR A 114 1.90 23.65 8.80
C TYR A 114 1.33 25.05 8.62
N LYS A 115 0.17 25.29 9.20
CA LYS A 115 -0.46 26.61 9.09
C LYS A 115 0.33 27.60 9.93
N GLY A 116 0.75 28.68 9.34
CA GLY A 116 1.48 29.72 10.04
C GLY A 116 2.99 29.55 10.03
N LEU A 117 3.49 28.56 9.34
CA LEU A 117 4.93 28.40 9.19
C LEU A 117 5.49 29.35 8.13
#